data_6a458f8a157aca14e4be8db7d9115b72
#
_entry.id   6a458f8a157aca14e4be8db7d9115b72
#
_cell.length_a   1.000
_cell.length_b   1.000
_cell.length_c   1.000
_cell.angle_alpha   90.00
_cell.angle_beta   90.00
_cell.angle_gamma   90.00
#
_symmetry.space_group_name_H-M   'P 1'
#
loop_
_entity.id
_entity.type
_entity.pdbx_description
1 polymer ?
#
loop_
_entity_poly.entity_id
_entity_poly.type
_entity_poly.pdbx_seq_one_letter_code
_entity_poly.pdbx_strand_id
1 'polypeptide(L)'
;PVDPRLWRAFRLTHALPGIALTDTTPRPAPSENHLLINAYTTHPESPLLSVTRRIADSGCNLVDARLATVGRDVSVTALATGSWDSVAKLEAMLTRLEREEGLKLVWYRTAAKQAQSNLLPYIVEVIAADKPGILFQLADFFDRQGITIENLQSTRYRAMQTGAEMFSAQVTIGVPANMHIAALRDDFLEFCDHLNLDAIMDPMKF
;
A
#
# COMPACT_ATOMS: atom_id res chain seq x y z
N PRO A 1 -26.19 32.76 29.42
CA PRO A 1 -25.99 31.85 30.52
C PRO A 1 -27.32 31.16 30.82
N VAL A 2 -27.44 29.90 30.47
CA VAL A 2 -28.65 29.08 30.68
C VAL A 2 -28.45 28.35 31.99
N ASP A 3 -29.43 28.52 32.91
CA ASP A 3 -29.43 27.99 34.28
C ASP A 3 -29.42 26.45 34.29
N PRO A 4 -28.44 25.81 34.95
CA PRO A 4 -28.32 24.35 35.01
C PRO A 4 -29.46 23.65 35.78
N ARG A 5 -30.37 24.38 36.41
CA ARG A 5 -31.47 23.83 37.23
C ARG A 5 -32.68 23.40 36.41
N LEU A 6 -32.78 23.80 35.14
CA LEU A 6 -33.88 23.41 34.25
C LEU A 6 -33.81 21.98 33.71
N TRP A 7 -32.69 21.32 33.85
CA TRP A 7 -32.51 19.92 33.37
C TRP A 7 -32.93 18.82 34.35
N ARG A 8 -33.30 19.19 35.61
CA ARG A 8 -33.78 18.21 36.59
C ARG A 8 -35.30 18.00 36.61
N ALA A 9 -36.09 18.88 36.01
CA ALA A 9 -37.56 18.81 36.05
C ALA A 9 -38.17 17.96 34.91
N PHE A 10 -37.38 17.48 33.93
CA PHE A 10 -37.91 16.72 32.79
C PHE A 10 -37.80 15.19 32.92
N ARG A 11 -37.40 14.69 34.10
CA ARG A 11 -37.14 13.25 34.30
C ARG A 11 -38.16 12.52 35.20
N LEU A 12 -39.30 13.14 35.51
CA LEU A 12 -40.33 12.51 36.35
C LEU A 12 -41.71 12.85 35.80
N THR A 13 -42.16 12.19 34.79
CA THR A 13 -43.55 11.85 34.46
C THR A 13 -43.61 11.37 33.02
N HIS A 14 -43.59 10.08 32.83
CA HIS A 14 -44.32 9.26 31.85
C HIS A 14 -43.63 7.90 31.76
N ALA A 15 -43.87 7.06 32.75
CA ALA A 15 -43.63 5.62 32.62
C ALA A 15 -44.75 5.07 31.73
N LEU A 16 -44.43 4.76 30.48
CA LEU A 16 -45.25 3.90 29.65
C LEU A 16 -44.84 2.45 29.93
N PRO A 17 -45.80 1.55 30.26
CA PRO A 17 -45.48 0.14 30.45
C PRO A 17 -45.36 -0.55 29.12
N GLY A 18 -44.26 -1.33 28.93
CA GLY A 18 -44.20 -2.43 27.95
C GLY A 18 -43.46 -2.19 26.64
N ILE A 19 -42.27 -1.61 26.70
CA ILE A 19 -41.32 -1.80 25.61
C ILE A 19 -40.18 -2.66 26.19
N ALA A 20 -40.16 -3.95 25.81
CA ALA A 20 -39.01 -4.80 26.01
C ALA A 20 -37.80 -4.14 25.32
N LEU A 21 -36.80 -3.73 26.10
CA LEU A 21 -35.51 -3.36 25.61
C LEU A 21 -34.92 -4.62 24.91
N THR A 22 -35.13 -4.71 23.62
CA THR A 22 -34.34 -5.66 22.82
C THR A 22 -32.90 -5.24 22.98
N ASP A 23 -32.14 -6.07 23.63
CA ASP A 23 -30.69 -6.00 23.79
C ASP A 23 -30.08 -5.95 22.38
N THR A 24 -29.93 -4.74 21.84
CA THR A 24 -29.24 -4.52 20.58
C THR A 24 -27.75 -4.44 20.90
N THR A 25 -27.19 -5.58 21.30
CA THR A 25 -25.74 -5.77 21.18
C THR A 25 -25.40 -5.44 19.72
N PRO A 26 -24.52 -4.46 19.45
CA PRO A 26 -24.15 -4.16 18.09
C PRO A 26 -23.60 -5.45 17.47
N ARG A 27 -24.27 -5.93 16.42
CA ARG A 27 -23.80 -7.08 15.66
C ARG A 27 -22.36 -6.74 15.23
N PRO A 28 -21.35 -7.55 15.60
CA PRO A 28 -19.99 -7.28 15.18
C PRO A 28 -19.99 -7.11 13.67
N ALA A 29 -19.37 -6.03 13.19
CA ALA A 29 -19.24 -5.78 11.77
C ALA A 29 -18.71 -7.05 11.12
N PRO A 30 -19.25 -7.49 9.98
CA PRO A 30 -18.77 -8.70 9.32
C PRO A 30 -17.26 -8.53 9.13
N SER A 31 -16.49 -9.51 9.63
CA SER A 31 -15.03 -9.50 9.49
C SER A 31 -14.72 -9.45 8.00
N GLU A 32 -14.22 -8.31 7.55
CA GLU A 32 -13.80 -8.14 6.17
C GLU A 32 -12.61 -9.07 5.92
N ASN A 33 -12.77 -9.97 4.96
CA ASN A 33 -11.69 -10.85 4.54
C ASN A 33 -10.95 -10.19 3.39
N HIS A 34 -9.64 -10.21 3.46
CA HIS A 34 -8.78 -9.63 2.44
C HIS A 34 -8.05 -10.73 1.66
N LEU A 35 -7.97 -10.56 0.35
CA LEU A 35 -7.24 -11.42 -0.56
C LEU A 35 -6.22 -10.58 -1.32
N LEU A 36 -4.94 -10.89 -1.17
CA LEU A 36 -3.88 -10.32 -1.99
C LEU A 36 -3.71 -11.20 -3.23
N ILE A 37 -3.71 -10.56 -4.40
CA ILE A 37 -3.63 -11.20 -5.71
C ILE A 37 -2.44 -10.62 -6.44
N ASN A 38 -1.54 -11.48 -6.93
CA ASN A 38 -0.46 -11.11 -7.84
C ASN A 38 -0.68 -11.82 -9.18
N ALA A 39 -0.77 -11.04 -10.24
CA ALA A 39 -0.96 -11.53 -11.60
C ALA A 39 0.22 -11.10 -12.47
N TYR A 40 0.75 -12.03 -13.26
CA TYR A 40 1.88 -11.81 -14.14
C TYR A 40 1.56 -12.29 -15.55
N THR A 41 1.98 -11.53 -16.55
CA THR A 41 1.86 -11.90 -17.95
C THR A 41 3.02 -11.34 -18.77
N THR A 42 3.41 -12.08 -19.82
CA THR A 42 4.31 -11.61 -20.88
C THR A 42 3.54 -11.06 -22.08
N HIS A 43 2.21 -11.14 -22.05
CA HIS A 43 1.36 -10.67 -23.15
C HIS A 43 1.24 -9.14 -23.15
N PRO A 44 1.04 -8.52 -24.33
CA PRO A 44 0.81 -7.08 -24.42
C PRO A 44 -0.49 -6.63 -23.74
N GLU A 45 -1.41 -7.57 -23.49
CA GLU A 45 -2.64 -7.28 -22.78
C GLU A 45 -2.41 -7.25 -21.28
N SER A 46 -2.83 -6.15 -20.66
CA SER A 46 -2.68 -5.97 -19.21
C SER A 46 -3.59 -6.95 -18.44
N PRO A 47 -3.05 -7.67 -17.44
CA PRO A 47 -3.86 -8.55 -16.60
C PRO A 47 -4.84 -7.78 -15.70
N LEU A 48 -4.76 -6.44 -15.69
CA LEU A 48 -5.58 -5.58 -14.85
C LEU A 48 -7.07 -5.76 -15.12
N LEU A 49 -7.48 -5.76 -16.39
CA LEU A 49 -8.89 -5.91 -16.76
C LEU A 49 -9.46 -7.26 -16.33
N SER A 50 -8.71 -8.33 -16.57
CA SER A 50 -9.12 -9.69 -16.20
C SER A 50 -9.27 -9.86 -14.70
N VAL A 51 -8.27 -9.38 -13.92
CA VAL A 51 -8.28 -9.45 -12.45
C VAL A 51 -9.40 -8.60 -11.85
N THR A 52 -9.52 -7.33 -12.26
CA THR A 52 -10.54 -6.42 -11.71
C THR A 52 -11.95 -6.85 -12.03
N ARG A 53 -12.18 -7.43 -13.22
CA ARG A 53 -13.48 -8.03 -13.58
C ARG A 53 -13.84 -9.17 -12.62
N ARG A 54 -12.90 -10.09 -12.32
CA ARG A 54 -13.16 -11.21 -11.39
C ARG A 54 -13.44 -10.71 -9.97
N ILE A 55 -12.75 -9.64 -9.52
CA ILE A 55 -13.03 -9.01 -8.24
C ILE A 55 -14.47 -8.46 -8.21
N ALA A 56 -14.88 -7.73 -9.23
CA ALA A 56 -16.23 -7.18 -9.32
C ALA A 56 -17.31 -8.27 -9.39
N ASP A 57 -17.14 -9.29 -10.26
CA ASP A 57 -18.10 -10.37 -10.46
C ASP A 57 -18.24 -11.29 -9.23
N SER A 58 -17.24 -11.33 -8.37
CA SER A 58 -17.31 -12.07 -7.10
C SER A 58 -18.11 -11.35 -6.01
N GLY A 59 -18.35 -10.04 -6.18
CA GLY A 59 -18.92 -9.19 -5.13
C GLY A 59 -17.89 -8.67 -4.12
N CYS A 60 -16.60 -8.75 -4.44
CA CYS A 60 -15.53 -8.13 -3.69
C CYS A 60 -15.28 -6.68 -4.14
N ASN A 61 -14.74 -5.87 -3.26
CA ASN A 61 -14.24 -4.53 -3.57
C ASN A 61 -12.72 -4.53 -3.71
N LEU A 62 -12.20 -3.68 -4.61
CA LEU A 62 -10.77 -3.41 -4.71
C LEU A 62 -10.38 -2.37 -3.67
N VAL A 63 -9.39 -2.69 -2.82
CA VAL A 63 -8.86 -1.81 -1.77
C VAL A 63 -7.64 -1.04 -2.26
N ASP A 64 -6.71 -1.73 -2.89
CA ASP A 64 -5.48 -1.15 -3.44
C ASP A 64 -5.02 -1.95 -4.66
N ALA A 65 -4.34 -1.30 -5.59
CA ALA A 65 -3.76 -1.96 -6.74
C ALA A 65 -2.47 -1.27 -7.20
N ARG A 66 -1.55 -2.09 -7.67
CA ARG A 66 -0.31 -1.66 -8.31
C ARG A 66 -0.17 -2.38 -9.63
N LEU A 67 0.21 -1.65 -10.67
CA LEU A 67 0.58 -2.20 -11.97
C LEU A 67 1.99 -1.75 -12.31
N ALA A 68 2.84 -2.67 -12.70
CA ALA A 68 4.19 -2.37 -13.13
C ALA A 68 4.54 -3.16 -14.39
N THR A 69 5.26 -2.51 -15.30
CA THR A 69 5.90 -3.17 -16.45
C THR A 69 7.39 -3.19 -16.19
N VAL A 70 7.97 -4.38 -16.11
CA VAL A 70 9.41 -4.57 -15.93
C VAL A 70 9.95 -5.44 -17.05
N GLY A 71 10.80 -4.86 -17.89
CA GLY A 71 11.24 -5.53 -19.11
C GLY A 71 10.07 -5.78 -20.06
N ARG A 72 9.76 -7.05 -20.32
CA ARG A 72 8.65 -7.48 -21.18
C ARG A 72 7.42 -7.94 -20.40
N ASP A 73 7.55 -8.02 -19.08
CA ASP A 73 6.51 -8.56 -18.21
C ASP A 73 5.69 -7.44 -17.58
N VAL A 74 4.40 -7.68 -17.49
CA VAL A 74 3.43 -6.83 -16.79
C VAL A 74 2.98 -7.56 -15.53
N SER A 75 3.04 -6.89 -14.40
CA SER A 75 2.55 -7.40 -13.14
C SER A 75 1.44 -6.50 -12.58
N VAL A 76 0.45 -7.14 -11.95
CA VAL A 76 -0.59 -6.47 -11.17
C VAL A 76 -0.59 -7.09 -9.79
N THR A 77 -0.47 -6.25 -8.77
CA THR A 77 -0.74 -6.63 -7.39
C THR A 77 -2.04 -5.94 -6.97
N ALA A 78 -3.03 -6.68 -6.51
CA ALA A 78 -4.33 -6.17 -6.12
C ALA A 78 -4.73 -6.70 -4.75
N LEU A 79 -5.24 -5.82 -3.88
CA LEU A 79 -5.84 -6.20 -2.60
C LEU A 79 -7.35 -6.08 -2.72
N ALA A 80 -8.06 -7.20 -2.62
CA ALA A 80 -9.51 -7.26 -2.62
C ALA A 80 -10.05 -7.51 -1.21
N THR A 81 -11.26 -7.01 -0.93
CA THR A 81 -11.97 -7.26 0.33
C THR A 81 -13.41 -7.67 0.06
N GLY A 82 -13.98 -8.50 0.94
CA GLY A 82 -15.36 -8.93 0.82
C GLY A 82 -15.81 -9.84 1.96
N SER A 83 -17.05 -10.33 1.85
CA SER A 83 -17.53 -11.38 2.72
C SER A 83 -16.73 -12.68 2.50
N TRP A 84 -16.81 -13.60 3.46
CA TRP A 84 -16.15 -14.90 3.32
C TRP A 84 -16.56 -15.63 2.03
N ASP A 85 -17.85 -15.59 1.69
CA ASP A 85 -18.39 -16.22 0.47
C ASP A 85 -17.91 -15.52 -0.81
N SER A 86 -17.86 -14.19 -0.81
CA SER A 86 -17.35 -13.40 -1.95
C SER A 86 -15.89 -13.70 -2.22
N VAL A 87 -15.07 -13.78 -1.17
CA VAL A 87 -13.64 -14.12 -1.29
C VAL A 87 -13.46 -15.56 -1.75
N ALA A 88 -14.22 -16.52 -1.23
CA ALA A 88 -14.15 -17.92 -1.68
C ALA A 88 -14.57 -18.06 -3.16
N LYS A 89 -15.59 -17.32 -3.59
CA LYS A 89 -15.99 -17.23 -5.01
C LYS A 89 -14.87 -16.66 -5.86
N LEU A 90 -14.20 -15.58 -5.40
CA LEU A 90 -13.07 -14.98 -6.09
C LEU A 90 -11.92 -15.97 -6.26
N GLU A 91 -11.52 -16.69 -5.23
CA GLU A 91 -10.48 -17.74 -5.29
C GLU A 91 -10.77 -18.80 -6.37
N ALA A 92 -12.04 -19.26 -6.44
CA ALA A 92 -12.46 -20.19 -7.48
C ALA A 92 -12.40 -19.59 -8.88
N MET A 93 -12.74 -18.31 -9.04
CA MET A 93 -12.66 -17.58 -10.31
C MET A 93 -11.22 -17.35 -10.77
N LEU A 94 -10.30 -17.05 -9.83
CA LEU A 94 -8.87 -16.90 -10.13
C LEU A 94 -8.25 -18.22 -10.59
N THR A 95 -8.61 -19.34 -9.98
CA THR A 95 -8.18 -20.67 -10.43
C THR A 95 -8.59 -20.99 -11.86
N ARG A 96 -9.76 -20.50 -12.30
CA ARG A 96 -10.22 -20.64 -13.70
C ARG A 96 -9.45 -19.69 -14.62
N LEU A 97 -9.30 -18.42 -14.20
CA LEU A 97 -8.62 -17.40 -14.96
C LEU A 97 -7.19 -17.82 -15.35
N GLU A 98 -6.44 -18.40 -14.41
CA GLU A 98 -5.07 -18.90 -14.65
C GLU A 98 -5.05 -19.95 -15.81
N ARG A 99 -6.04 -20.83 -15.85
CA ARG A 99 -6.13 -21.85 -16.89
C ARG A 99 -6.64 -21.36 -18.25
N GLU A 100 -7.58 -20.39 -18.23
CA GLU A 100 -8.26 -19.90 -19.42
C GLU A 100 -7.43 -18.86 -20.17
N GLU A 101 -6.74 -17.96 -19.47
CA GLU A 101 -6.04 -16.81 -20.07
C GLU A 101 -4.51 -16.95 -20.03
N GLY A 102 -3.97 -18.05 -19.47
CA GLY A 102 -2.52 -18.28 -19.41
C GLY A 102 -1.76 -17.28 -18.53
N LEU A 103 -2.45 -16.60 -17.64
CA LEU A 103 -1.85 -15.73 -16.64
C LEU A 103 -1.19 -16.58 -15.54
N LYS A 104 -0.08 -16.10 -15.01
CA LYS A 104 0.48 -16.65 -13.77
C LYS A 104 -0.13 -15.89 -12.61
N LEU A 105 -0.82 -16.59 -11.71
CA LEU A 105 -1.51 -16.02 -10.58
C LEU A 105 -0.99 -16.60 -9.27
N VAL A 106 -0.79 -15.75 -8.28
CA VAL A 106 -0.52 -16.14 -6.89
C VAL A 106 -1.43 -15.31 -6.01
N TRP A 107 -2.21 -15.96 -5.17
CA TRP A 107 -3.08 -15.28 -4.22
C TRP A 107 -3.06 -15.95 -2.86
N TYR A 108 -3.30 -15.16 -1.83
CA TYR A 108 -3.44 -15.67 -0.46
C TYR A 108 -4.28 -14.70 0.38
N ARG A 109 -4.94 -15.26 1.38
CA ARG A 109 -5.68 -14.46 2.36
C ARG A 109 -4.73 -13.70 3.26
N THR A 110 -5.06 -12.45 3.52
CA THR A 110 -4.26 -11.53 4.33
C THR A 110 -5.14 -10.70 5.25
N ALA A 111 -4.54 -9.86 6.07
CA ALA A 111 -5.24 -8.87 6.87
C ALA A 111 -5.09 -7.47 6.24
N ALA A 112 -6.00 -6.56 6.58
CA ALA A 112 -5.84 -5.15 6.23
C ALA A 112 -4.54 -4.60 6.83
N LYS A 113 -3.83 -3.75 6.07
CA LYS A 113 -2.71 -2.98 6.61
C LYS A 113 -3.26 -2.12 7.76
N GLN A 114 -2.77 -2.34 8.97
CA GLN A 114 -3.07 -1.42 10.07
C GLN A 114 -2.44 -0.07 9.72
N ALA A 115 -3.23 1.01 9.81
CA ALA A 115 -2.72 2.34 9.60
C ALA A 115 -1.63 2.63 10.65
N GLN A 116 -0.39 2.70 10.21
CA GLN A 116 0.72 3.17 11.06
C GLN A 116 0.62 4.71 11.09
N SER A 117 -0.13 5.22 12.06
CA SER A 117 -0.43 6.65 12.21
C SER A 117 0.77 7.52 12.60
N ASN A 118 1.94 6.90 12.83
CA ASN A 118 3.14 7.56 13.31
C ASN A 118 4.30 7.55 12.31
N LEU A 119 4.03 7.26 11.03
CA LEU A 119 5.02 7.38 9.96
C LEU A 119 4.77 8.63 9.12
N LEU A 120 5.82 9.36 8.84
CA LEU A 120 5.82 10.51 7.94
C LEU A 120 6.37 10.07 6.58
N PRO A 121 5.61 10.25 5.48
CA PRO A 121 6.06 9.85 4.16
C PRO A 121 7.06 10.86 3.58
N TYR A 122 8.18 10.34 3.11
CA TYR A 122 9.21 11.07 2.39
C TYR A 122 9.46 10.42 1.03
N ILE A 123 9.82 11.23 0.05
CA ILE A 123 10.30 10.78 -1.26
C ILE A 123 11.81 10.96 -1.29
N VAL A 124 12.48 9.91 -1.69
CA VAL A 124 13.92 9.90 -1.97
C VAL A 124 14.12 9.67 -3.45
N GLU A 125 14.86 10.53 -4.12
CA GLU A 125 15.27 10.36 -5.50
C GLU A 125 16.79 10.26 -5.56
N VAL A 126 17.28 9.29 -6.32
CA VAL A 126 18.70 9.01 -6.49
C VAL A 126 19.01 8.88 -7.96
N ILE A 127 20.07 9.57 -8.42
CA ILE A 127 20.61 9.44 -9.77
C ILE A 127 22.12 9.22 -9.66
N ALA A 128 22.65 8.28 -10.45
CA ALA A 128 24.08 8.00 -10.46
C ALA A 128 24.52 7.33 -11.77
N ALA A 129 25.82 7.29 -12.02
CA ALA A 129 26.37 6.35 -12.99
C ALA A 129 26.03 4.91 -12.57
N ASP A 130 25.55 4.09 -13.50
CA ASP A 130 25.12 2.71 -13.18
C ASP A 130 26.30 1.86 -12.68
N LYS A 131 26.10 1.26 -11.53
CA LYS A 131 27.06 0.34 -10.89
C LYS A 131 26.29 -0.79 -10.19
N PRO A 132 26.85 -2.00 -10.15
CA PRO A 132 26.25 -3.09 -9.37
C PRO A 132 26.12 -2.73 -7.88
N GLY A 133 24.98 -3.04 -7.28
CA GLY A 133 24.77 -2.97 -5.84
C GLY A 133 24.24 -1.64 -5.29
N ILE A 134 24.02 -0.60 -6.11
CA ILE A 134 23.47 0.68 -5.62
C ILE A 134 22.17 0.47 -4.85
N LEU A 135 21.23 -0.25 -5.44
CA LEU A 135 19.92 -0.47 -4.80
C LEU A 135 20.03 -1.27 -3.50
N PHE A 136 20.94 -2.23 -3.44
CA PHE A 136 21.23 -2.96 -2.20
C PHE A 136 21.76 -2.02 -1.11
N GLN A 137 22.69 -1.15 -1.43
CA GLN A 137 23.27 -0.20 -0.48
C GLN A 137 22.23 0.80 0.03
N LEU A 138 21.34 1.29 -0.83
CA LEU A 138 20.22 2.14 -0.44
C LEU A 138 19.25 1.42 0.51
N ALA A 139 18.89 0.19 0.19
CA ALA A 139 17.99 -0.62 1.03
C ALA A 139 18.63 -0.93 2.39
N ASP A 140 19.90 -1.29 2.43
CA ASP A 140 20.67 -1.57 3.64
C ASP A 140 20.80 -0.32 4.53
N PHE A 141 20.99 0.87 3.94
CA PHE A 141 20.99 2.13 4.67
C PHE A 141 19.68 2.34 5.41
N PHE A 142 18.54 2.25 4.72
CA PHE A 142 17.22 2.48 5.33
C PHE A 142 16.87 1.41 6.34
N ASP A 143 17.20 0.15 6.09
CA ASP A 143 16.98 -0.95 7.03
C ASP A 143 17.73 -0.74 8.34
N ARG A 144 19.01 -0.35 8.30
CA ARG A 144 19.81 -0.03 9.48
C ARG A 144 19.28 1.15 10.27
N GLN A 145 18.65 2.11 9.63
CA GLN A 145 18.00 3.25 10.28
C GLN A 145 16.59 2.91 10.81
N GLY A 146 16.10 1.68 10.61
CA GLY A 146 14.75 1.27 11.01
C GLY A 146 13.66 1.97 10.21
N ILE A 147 13.94 2.37 8.97
CA ILE A 147 13.02 3.08 8.07
C ILE A 147 12.36 2.08 7.14
N THR A 148 11.04 2.19 7.02
CA THR A 148 10.26 1.33 6.12
C THR A 148 10.26 1.89 4.71
N ILE A 149 10.67 1.08 3.73
CA ILE A 149 10.45 1.38 2.31
C ILE A 149 9.02 0.96 1.96
N GLU A 150 8.19 1.92 1.53
CA GLU A 150 6.79 1.70 1.18
C GLU A 150 6.57 1.47 -0.31
N ASN A 151 7.35 2.16 -1.14
CA ASN A 151 7.32 2.00 -2.59
C ASN A 151 8.73 2.25 -3.14
N LEU A 152 9.05 1.54 -4.22
CA LEU A 152 10.33 1.70 -4.90
C LEU A 152 10.15 1.47 -6.39
N GLN A 153 10.69 2.39 -7.18
CA GLN A 153 10.83 2.24 -8.61
C GLN A 153 12.27 2.60 -9.00
N SER A 154 12.94 1.72 -9.71
CA SER A 154 14.27 1.99 -10.25
C SER A 154 14.35 1.67 -11.73
N THR A 155 15.16 2.39 -12.44
CA THR A 155 15.39 2.17 -13.87
C THR A 155 16.83 2.46 -14.24
N ARG A 156 17.30 1.76 -15.26
CA ARG A 156 18.56 2.05 -15.93
C ARG A 156 18.27 2.66 -17.29
N TYR A 157 18.98 3.73 -17.61
CA TYR A 157 18.81 4.41 -18.88
C TYR A 157 20.16 4.93 -19.41
N ARG A 158 20.22 5.19 -20.71
CA ARG A 158 21.39 5.80 -21.34
C ARG A 158 21.19 7.31 -21.44
N ALA A 159 22.11 8.08 -20.86
CA ALA A 159 22.08 9.53 -20.92
C ALA A 159 22.27 10.00 -22.38
N MET A 160 21.32 10.75 -22.91
CA MET A 160 21.29 11.18 -24.31
C MET A 160 22.51 12.04 -24.71
N GLN A 161 23.03 12.85 -23.79
CA GLN A 161 24.13 13.77 -24.06
C GLN A 161 25.52 13.11 -24.00
N THR A 162 25.72 12.18 -23.09
CA THR A 162 27.03 11.56 -22.84
C THR A 162 27.11 10.11 -23.32
N GLY A 163 25.98 9.46 -23.56
CA GLY A 163 25.90 8.04 -23.85
C GLY A 163 26.22 7.12 -22.64
N ALA A 164 26.40 7.72 -21.45
CA ALA A 164 26.70 6.95 -20.23
C ALA A 164 25.49 6.17 -19.75
N GLU A 165 25.73 4.98 -19.19
CA GLU A 165 24.70 4.20 -18.51
C GLU A 165 24.45 4.81 -17.12
N MET A 166 23.19 5.18 -16.87
CA MET A 166 22.75 5.85 -15.66
C MET A 166 21.75 4.99 -14.90
N PHE A 167 21.79 5.06 -13.59
CA PHE A 167 20.83 4.52 -12.66
C PHE A 167 19.96 5.64 -12.11
N SER A 168 18.67 5.40 -11.98
CA SER A 168 17.72 6.28 -11.28
C SER A 168 16.81 5.46 -10.39
N ALA A 169 16.57 5.93 -9.18
CA ALA A 169 15.59 5.33 -8.27
C ALA A 169 14.74 6.41 -7.60
N GLN A 170 13.45 6.11 -7.46
CA GLN A 170 12.52 6.87 -6.63
C GLN A 170 11.98 5.94 -5.55
N VAL A 171 12.15 6.33 -4.30
CA VAL A 171 11.78 5.53 -3.13
C VAL A 171 10.86 6.33 -2.23
N THR A 172 9.70 5.78 -1.90
CA THR A 172 8.85 6.33 -0.84
C THR A 172 9.18 5.61 0.45
N ILE A 173 9.53 6.36 1.47
CA ILE A 173 9.88 5.85 2.80
C ILE A 173 8.93 6.36 3.86
N GLY A 174 8.66 5.53 4.87
CA GLY A 174 7.93 5.89 6.08
C GLY A 174 8.91 6.17 7.22
N VAL A 175 9.07 7.44 7.58
CA VAL A 175 9.97 7.87 8.66
C VAL A 175 9.19 7.96 9.96
N PRO A 176 9.61 7.30 11.05
CA PRO A 176 8.96 7.42 12.36
C PRO A 176 8.88 8.89 12.82
N ALA A 177 7.71 9.32 13.29
CA ALA A 177 7.45 10.72 13.67
C ALA A 177 8.34 11.21 14.84
N ASN A 178 8.90 10.31 15.62
CA ASN A 178 9.84 10.62 16.70
C ASN A 178 11.32 10.69 16.24
N MET A 179 11.59 10.43 14.96
CA MET A 179 12.94 10.48 14.40
C MET A 179 13.33 11.93 14.10
N HIS A 180 14.59 12.28 14.33
CA HIS A 180 15.13 13.60 14.01
C HIS A 180 15.46 13.70 12.52
N ILE A 181 14.51 14.21 11.74
CA ILE A 181 14.53 14.21 10.26
C ILE A 181 15.76 14.93 9.69
N ALA A 182 16.19 16.03 10.30
CA ALA A 182 17.36 16.75 9.80
C ALA A 182 18.64 15.89 9.89
N ALA A 183 18.84 15.19 11.01
CA ALA A 183 19.98 14.29 11.17
C ALA A 183 19.91 13.12 10.17
N LEU A 184 18.73 12.49 10.01
CA LEU A 184 18.54 11.44 9.03
C LEU A 184 18.89 11.90 7.59
N ARG A 185 18.46 13.13 7.24
CA ARG A 185 18.75 13.68 5.91
C ARG A 185 20.24 13.91 5.74
N ASP A 186 20.91 14.49 6.74
CA ASP A 186 22.34 14.77 6.69
C ASP A 186 23.13 13.44 6.58
N ASP A 187 22.82 12.43 7.39
CA ASP A 187 23.41 11.09 7.31
C ASP A 187 23.18 10.42 5.95
N PHE A 188 21.98 10.57 5.38
CA PHE A 188 21.66 10.03 4.07
C PHE A 188 22.43 10.71 2.95
N LEU A 189 22.53 12.03 2.96
CA LEU A 189 23.27 12.77 1.93
C LEU A 189 24.77 12.48 2.04
N GLU A 190 25.35 12.41 3.24
CA GLU A 190 26.73 12.00 3.44
C GLU A 190 27.00 10.58 2.91
N PHE A 191 26.07 9.65 3.19
CA PHE A 191 26.13 8.28 2.66
C PHE A 191 26.11 8.29 1.10
N CYS A 192 25.24 9.07 0.49
CA CYS A 192 25.15 9.20 -0.97
C CYS A 192 26.43 9.81 -1.56
N ASP A 193 26.98 10.83 -0.95
CA ASP A 193 28.24 11.48 -1.38
C ASP A 193 29.40 10.48 -1.40
N HIS A 194 29.53 9.66 -0.37
CA HIS A 194 30.56 8.60 -0.33
C HIS A 194 30.45 7.57 -1.47
N LEU A 195 29.25 7.36 -1.98
CA LEU A 195 28.99 6.45 -3.09
C LEU A 195 28.96 7.13 -4.46
N ASN A 196 29.13 8.44 -4.51
CA ASN A 196 28.95 9.31 -5.69
C ASN A 196 27.55 9.14 -6.28
N LEU A 197 26.53 9.26 -5.43
CA LEU A 197 25.12 9.28 -5.80
C LEU A 197 24.59 10.71 -5.63
N ASP A 198 23.95 11.26 -6.66
CA ASP A 198 23.18 12.49 -6.54
C ASP A 198 21.81 12.14 -5.95
N ALA A 199 21.48 12.68 -4.77
CA ALA A 199 20.27 12.32 -4.06
C ALA A 199 19.55 13.53 -3.45
N ILE A 200 18.22 13.41 -3.38
CA ILE A 200 17.37 14.32 -2.62
C ILE A 200 16.45 13.52 -1.72
N MET A 201 16.04 14.11 -0.60
CA MET A 201 15.07 13.55 0.33
C MET A 201 14.11 14.63 0.79
N ASP A 202 12.87 14.58 0.32
CA ASP A 202 11.85 15.60 0.56
C ASP A 202 10.56 15.01 1.15
N PRO A 203 9.81 15.81 1.96
CA PRO A 203 8.51 15.37 2.43
C PRO A 203 7.55 15.18 1.26
N MET A 204 6.78 14.10 1.30
CA MET A 204 5.73 13.85 0.32
C MET A 204 4.64 14.91 0.46
N LYS A 205 4.32 15.62 -0.62
CA LYS A 205 3.21 16.57 -0.69
C LYS A 205 1.96 15.83 -1.17
N PHE A 206 0.87 15.95 -0.42
CA PHE A 206 -0.45 15.43 -0.77
C PHE A 206 -1.26 16.45 -1.53
#